data_f75c8c7965626c314ded15a05dd65277
#
_entry.id   f75c8c7965626c314ded15a05dd65277
#
_cell.length_a   1.000
_cell.length_b   1.000
_cell.length_c   1.000
_cell.angle_alpha   90.00
_cell.angle_beta   90.00
_cell.angle_gamma   90.00
#
_symmetry.space_group_name_H-M   'P 1'
#
loop_
_entity.id
_entity.type
_entity.pdbx_description
1 polymer ?
#
loop_
_entity_poly.entity_id
_entity_poly.type
_entity_poly.pdbx_seq_one_letter_code
_entity_poly.pdbx_strand_id
1 'polypeptide(L)'
;MSYPSAYLLLSHGSRDPRPQAAIDALAERFAQKIPYAGLQSLATGNEGAIANDHPSLTTAPLHATATIECEPPLVGTAFLECHPLPLHQQIEQFSDRVKSATIASNGSAKPCKIAILPLFLLPGVHVMDDIPQEMALAQQALGDAIELDLRPAIGSHSGLHRLVTECMAKQPVEAWIVLAHGSRRPNGNQPVEDLAEHLGTLTAYWSVPPSLESRLQELSQLGICQIGILPYFLFAGGITDAIAQAVETLSQQFPTLKLHLAPPLAASSELTDLLVDLAQDEAEGKKGKR
;
A
#
# COMPACT_ATOMS: atom_id res chain seq x y z
N MET A 1 -15.83 14.94 8.24
CA MET A 1 -15.23 13.64 7.87
C MET A 1 -14.72 12.99 9.15
N SER A 2 -15.07 11.73 9.43
CA SER A 2 -14.57 11.01 10.60
C SER A 2 -13.42 10.12 10.14
N TYR A 3 -12.20 10.38 10.60
CA TYR A 3 -11.06 9.51 10.32
C TYR A 3 -11.27 8.13 10.96
N PRO A 4 -10.81 7.05 10.32
CA PRO A 4 -10.74 5.73 10.97
C PRO A 4 -9.95 5.79 12.28
N SER A 5 -10.38 5.00 13.26
CA SER A 5 -9.71 4.91 14.56
C SER A 5 -8.40 4.12 14.46
N ALA A 6 -8.31 3.23 13.47
CA ALA A 6 -7.16 2.37 13.24
C ALA A 6 -7.07 1.91 11.79
N TYR A 7 -5.88 1.44 11.39
CA TYR A 7 -5.58 0.94 10.05
C TYR A 7 -4.90 -0.41 10.13
N LEU A 8 -5.31 -1.34 9.26
CA LEU A 8 -4.72 -2.66 9.15
C LEU A 8 -4.21 -2.89 7.72
N LEU A 9 -2.89 -2.97 7.55
CA LEU A 9 -2.24 -3.27 6.29
C LEU A 9 -2.33 -4.78 6.05
N LEU A 10 -3.01 -5.18 4.99
CA LEU A 10 -3.26 -6.58 4.66
C LEU A 10 -2.43 -7.01 3.46
N SER A 11 -1.65 -8.08 3.60
CA SER A 11 -0.90 -8.67 2.50
C SER A 11 -1.16 -10.16 2.34
N HIS A 12 -0.58 -10.73 1.29
CA HIS A 12 -0.73 -12.16 1.00
C HIS A 12 -0.17 -13.05 2.12
N GLY A 13 0.96 -12.64 2.70
CA GLY A 13 1.74 -13.50 3.59
C GLY A 13 2.86 -14.25 2.85
N SER A 14 3.88 -14.66 3.57
CA SER A 14 5.03 -15.38 3.03
C SER A 14 5.70 -16.24 4.11
N ARG A 15 6.31 -17.36 3.68
CA ARG A 15 7.24 -18.12 4.54
C ARG A 15 8.62 -17.48 4.63
N ASP A 16 8.95 -16.60 3.70
CA ASP A 16 10.14 -15.75 3.75
C ASP A 16 9.90 -14.60 4.74
N PRO A 17 10.77 -14.34 5.71
CA PRO A 17 10.56 -13.30 6.72
C PRO A 17 10.73 -11.86 6.16
N ARG A 18 11.37 -11.68 5.02
CA ARG A 18 11.67 -10.35 4.45
C ARG A 18 10.41 -9.55 4.08
N PRO A 19 9.39 -10.11 3.42
CA PRO A 19 8.13 -9.41 3.20
C PRO A 19 7.48 -8.95 4.49
N GLN A 20 7.50 -9.78 5.56
CA GLN A 20 6.97 -9.38 6.87
C GLN A 20 7.68 -8.13 7.39
N ALA A 21 9.00 -8.16 7.46
CA ALA A 21 9.80 -7.01 7.93
C ALA A 21 9.57 -5.74 7.08
N ALA A 22 9.40 -5.92 5.76
CA ALA A 22 9.14 -4.80 4.84
C ALA A 22 7.74 -4.19 5.04
N ILE A 23 6.73 -5.02 5.35
CA ILE A 23 5.37 -4.55 5.64
C ILE A 23 5.33 -3.85 6.99
N ASP A 24 6.01 -4.37 8.01
CA ASP A 24 6.09 -3.75 9.33
C ASP A 24 6.77 -2.36 9.23
N ALA A 25 7.88 -2.27 8.50
CA ALA A 25 8.52 -0.98 8.22
C ALA A 25 7.63 -0.02 7.39
N LEU A 26 6.80 -0.56 6.48
CA LEU A 26 5.82 0.24 5.73
C LEU A 26 4.71 0.75 6.66
N ALA A 27 4.23 -0.08 7.59
CA ALA A 27 3.24 0.29 8.58
C ALA A 27 3.74 1.41 9.52
N GLU A 28 5.00 1.36 9.93
CA GLU A 28 5.64 2.42 10.71
C GLU A 28 5.70 3.75 9.94
N ARG A 29 6.16 3.72 8.67
CA ARG A 29 6.18 4.92 7.82
C ARG A 29 4.79 5.49 7.56
N PHE A 30 3.82 4.60 7.34
CA PHE A 30 2.42 4.99 7.15
C PHE A 30 1.86 5.65 8.42
N ALA A 31 2.10 5.06 9.61
CA ALA A 31 1.65 5.62 10.89
C ALA A 31 2.21 7.04 11.15
N GLN A 32 3.42 7.33 10.65
CA GLN A 32 4.04 8.65 10.77
C GLN A 32 3.44 9.69 9.81
N LYS A 33 2.91 9.26 8.66
CA LYS A 33 2.40 10.14 7.59
C LYS A 33 0.90 10.32 7.60
N ILE A 34 0.14 9.33 8.13
CA ILE A 34 -1.32 9.39 8.08
C ILE A 34 -1.84 10.57 8.93
N PRO A 35 -2.66 11.48 8.36
CA PRO A 35 -3.23 12.57 9.12
C PRO A 35 -4.21 12.06 10.17
N TYR A 36 -4.19 12.67 11.33
CA TYR A 36 -5.15 12.46 12.41
C TYR A 36 -5.58 13.79 13.03
N ALA A 37 -6.67 13.80 13.76
CA ALA A 37 -7.29 15.04 14.26
C ALA A 37 -6.34 15.93 15.09
N GLY A 38 -5.32 15.35 15.73
CA GLY A 38 -4.32 16.09 16.49
C GLY A 38 -3.34 16.90 15.64
N LEU A 39 -3.03 16.50 14.42
CA LEU A 39 -2.12 17.21 13.53
C LEU A 39 -2.73 18.49 12.94
N GLN A 40 -4.04 18.55 12.75
CA GLN A 40 -4.71 19.75 12.20
C GLN A 40 -4.72 20.91 13.18
N SER A 41 -4.65 20.67 14.48
CA SER A 41 -4.59 21.74 15.50
C SER A 41 -3.25 22.50 15.50
N LEU A 42 -2.18 21.91 15.01
CA LEU A 42 -0.85 22.54 14.96
C LEU A 42 -0.65 23.40 13.70
N ALA A 43 -1.34 23.08 12.60
CA ALA A 43 -1.19 23.77 11.32
C ALA A 43 -1.99 25.09 11.21
N THR A 44 -3.02 25.29 12.02
CA THR A 44 -3.89 26.50 11.98
C THR A 44 -3.50 27.57 13.01
N GLY A 45 -2.45 27.37 13.77
CA GLY A 45 -2.06 28.24 14.89
C GLY A 45 -1.15 29.43 14.57
N ASN A 46 -0.81 29.70 13.29
CA ASN A 46 0.15 30.77 12.98
C ASN A 46 -0.20 31.64 11.76
N GLU A 47 -1.37 32.28 11.75
CA GLU A 47 -1.58 33.45 10.91
C GLU A 47 -2.43 34.52 11.67
N GLY A 48 -1.80 35.62 12.00
CA GLY A 48 -2.46 36.90 12.13
C GLY A 48 -2.65 37.49 13.55
N ALA A 49 -1.64 38.15 14.09
CA ALA A 49 -1.87 39.32 14.91
C ALA A 49 -0.71 40.32 14.74
N ILE A 50 -0.94 41.28 13.87
CA ILE A 50 -0.18 42.52 13.82
C ILE A 50 -0.77 43.46 14.88
N ALA A 51 0.13 44.09 15.61
CA ALA A 51 -0.03 44.96 16.75
C ALA A 51 -1.07 46.09 16.62
N ASN A 52 -1.69 46.45 17.73
CA ASN A 52 -1.78 47.86 18.13
C ASN A 52 -1.96 48.01 19.67
N ASP A 53 -1.21 48.99 20.20
CA ASP A 53 -1.08 49.42 21.58
C ASP A 53 -2.39 49.78 22.30
N HIS A 54 -2.56 49.39 23.57
CA HIS A 54 -2.60 50.20 24.77
C HIS A 54 -2.99 49.36 26.02
N PRO A 55 -2.54 49.71 27.22
CA PRO A 55 -2.61 48.80 28.37
C PRO A 55 -3.88 49.04 29.21
N SER A 56 -4.52 47.95 29.64
CA SER A 56 -5.41 47.93 30.80
C SER A 56 -5.35 46.59 31.50
N LEU A 57 -4.91 46.63 32.72
CA LEU A 57 -4.88 45.56 33.70
C LEU A 57 -6.30 45.05 33.99
N THR A 58 -6.56 43.80 33.68
CA THR A 58 -7.58 43.00 34.37
C THR A 58 -7.18 41.55 34.32
N THR A 59 -6.81 41.00 35.44
CA THR A 59 -6.51 39.57 35.65
C THR A 59 -7.78 38.77 35.49
N ALA A 60 -7.92 38.07 34.35
CA ALA A 60 -8.84 36.96 34.19
C ALA A 60 -8.03 35.65 34.20
N PRO A 61 -8.53 34.55 34.81
CA PRO A 61 -7.78 33.33 34.88
C PRO A 61 -7.59 32.73 33.47
N LEU A 62 -6.36 32.38 33.14
CA LEU A 62 -6.04 31.56 31.98
C LEU A 62 -6.89 30.28 32.07
N HIS A 63 -7.95 30.21 31.27
CA HIS A 63 -8.50 28.93 30.91
C HIS A 63 -7.39 28.15 30.20
N ALA A 64 -6.82 27.18 30.89
CA ALA A 64 -6.03 26.16 30.27
C ALA A 64 -6.93 25.52 29.19
N THR A 65 -6.70 25.89 27.94
CA THR A 65 -7.20 25.15 26.80
C THR A 65 -6.59 23.77 26.95
N ALA A 66 -7.38 22.81 27.43
CA ALA A 66 -7.01 21.41 27.39
C ALA A 66 -6.79 21.08 25.91
N THR A 67 -5.55 21.03 25.50
CA THR A 67 -5.13 20.44 24.25
C THR A 67 -5.62 18.99 24.34
N ILE A 68 -6.67 18.66 23.61
CA ILE A 68 -7.06 17.28 23.40
C ILE A 68 -5.90 16.68 22.59
N GLU A 69 -4.94 16.08 23.28
CA GLU A 69 -3.91 15.27 22.66
C GLU A 69 -4.62 14.05 22.06
N CYS A 70 -4.98 14.17 20.78
CA CYS A 70 -5.52 13.06 20.01
C CYS A 70 -4.35 12.13 19.69
N GLU A 71 -4.35 10.94 20.27
CA GLU A 71 -3.31 9.96 19.98
C GLU A 71 -3.33 9.56 18.49
N PRO A 72 -2.15 9.25 17.92
CA PRO A 72 -2.08 8.78 16.53
C PRO A 72 -2.88 7.47 16.37
N PRO A 73 -3.47 7.26 15.19
CA PRO A 73 -4.25 6.07 14.93
C PRO A 73 -3.38 4.81 15.05
N LEU A 74 -3.95 3.74 15.60
CA LEU A 74 -3.26 2.46 15.70
C LEU A 74 -3.10 1.84 14.31
N VAL A 75 -1.89 1.47 13.95
CA VAL A 75 -1.58 0.77 12.69
C VAL A 75 -1.11 -0.65 13.01
N GLY A 76 -1.61 -1.63 12.27
CA GLY A 76 -1.23 -3.03 12.38
C GLY A 76 -1.03 -3.68 11.02
N THR A 77 -0.59 -4.93 11.04
CA THR A 77 -0.38 -5.77 9.86
C THR A 77 -1.16 -7.07 10.00
N ALA A 78 -1.68 -7.61 8.89
CA ALA A 78 -2.34 -8.90 8.82
C ALA A 78 -2.01 -9.62 7.51
N PHE A 79 -2.19 -10.93 7.50
CA PHE A 79 -1.80 -11.80 6.39
C PHE A 79 -2.93 -12.76 6.03
N LEU A 80 -3.16 -12.89 4.71
CA LEU A 80 -4.18 -13.80 4.21
C LEU A 80 -3.75 -15.26 4.35
N GLU A 81 -2.46 -15.53 4.10
CA GLU A 81 -1.86 -16.86 4.15
C GLU A 81 -0.59 -16.86 4.99
N CYS A 82 -0.05 -18.06 5.25
CA CYS A 82 1.21 -18.28 5.95
C CYS A 82 1.24 -17.72 7.40
N HIS A 83 0.08 -17.42 8.00
CA HIS A 83 -0.08 -17.02 9.38
C HIS A 83 -0.79 -18.13 10.17
N PRO A 84 -0.45 -18.37 11.48
CA PRO A 84 -1.10 -19.41 12.29
C PRO A 84 -2.62 -19.24 12.44
N LEU A 85 -3.08 -17.99 12.42
CA LEU A 85 -4.51 -17.65 12.53
C LEU A 85 -5.07 -17.23 11.16
N PRO A 86 -6.32 -17.61 10.83
CA PRO A 86 -7.01 -17.09 9.66
C PRO A 86 -7.21 -15.57 9.78
N LEU A 87 -7.44 -14.89 8.65
CA LEU A 87 -7.47 -13.44 8.60
C LEU A 87 -8.56 -12.83 9.52
N HIS A 88 -9.77 -13.42 9.59
CA HIS A 88 -10.82 -12.92 10.46
C HIS A 88 -10.40 -12.89 11.94
N GLN A 89 -9.67 -13.91 12.43
CA GLN A 89 -9.17 -13.93 13.81
C GLN A 89 -8.04 -12.91 14.05
N GLN A 90 -7.20 -12.65 13.05
CA GLN A 90 -6.20 -11.58 13.15
C GLN A 90 -6.88 -10.21 13.26
N ILE A 91 -7.97 -9.99 12.50
CA ILE A 91 -8.78 -8.77 12.58
C ILE A 91 -9.42 -8.64 13.98
N GLU A 92 -9.98 -9.73 14.53
CA GLU A 92 -10.54 -9.74 15.89
C GLU A 92 -9.51 -9.35 16.94
N GLN A 93 -8.32 -9.98 16.91
CA GLN A 93 -7.23 -9.63 17.83
C GLN A 93 -6.78 -8.17 17.70
N PHE A 94 -6.69 -7.66 16.47
CA PHE A 94 -6.36 -6.26 16.24
C PHE A 94 -7.45 -5.33 16.79
N SER A 95 -8.72 -5.71 16.61
CA SER A 95 -9.88 -4.98 17.11
C SER A 95 -9.89 -4.86 18.65
N ASP A 96 -9.48 -5.90 19.36
CA ASP A 96 -9.38 -5.86 20.83
C ASP A 96 -8.26 -4.89 21.29
N ARG A 97 -7.17 -4.79 20.54
CA ARG A 97 -6.13 -3.77 20.77
C ARG A 97 -6.68 -2.36 20.56
N VAL A 98 -7.46 -2.13 19.50
CA VAL A 98 -8.09 -0.85 19.20
C VAL A 98 -9.07 -0.45 20.30
N LYS A 99 -9.94 -1.38 20.75
CA LYS A 99 -10.86 -1.13 21.87
C LYS A 99 -10.12 -0.72 23.13
N SER A 100 -9.05 -1.46 23.48
CA SER A 100 -8.25 -1.19 24.66
C SER A 100 -7.60 0.18 24.64
N ALA A 101 -7.05 0.60 23.50
CA ALA A 101 -6.47 1.92 23.31
C ALA A 101 -7.54 3.03 23.40
N THR A 102 -8.72 2.83 22.79
CA THR A 102 -9.81 3.83 22.80
C THR A 102 -10.40 4.04 24.20
N ILE A 103 -10.53 2.98 25.00
CA ILE A 103 -11.01 3.07 26.40
C ILE A 103 -10.02 3.85 27.26
N ALA A 104 -8.72 3.65 27.05
CA ALA A 104 -7.67 4.35 27.80
C ALA A 104 -7.67 5.86 27.54
N SER A 105 -7.99 6.28 26.30
CA SER A 105 -7.88 7.71 25.90
C SER A 105 -9.16 8.55 26.11
N ASN A 106 -10.37 7.99 25.99
CA ASN A 106 -11.58 8.85 25.90
C ASN A 106 -12.75 8.53 26.84
N GLY A 107 -12.76 7.41 27.56
CA GLY A 107 -13.86 7.05 28.48
C GLY A 107 -15.27 6.95 27.83
N SER A 108 -15.39 7.08 26.51
CA SER A 108 -16.64 7.07 25.75
C SER A 108 -16.62 6.03 24.65
N ALA A 109 -17.60 5.13 24.65
CA ALA A 109 -17.78 4.09 23.64
C ALA A 109 -18.35 4.69 22.34
N LYS A 110 -17.51 5.38 21.54
CA LYS A 110 -17.87 5.63 20.14
C LYS A 110 -17.56 4.37 19.34
N PRO A 111 -18.39 4.03 18.32
CA PRO A 111 -18.05 2.93 17.42
C PRO A 111 -16.69 3.22 16.79
N CYS A 112 -15.78 2.25 16.91
CA CYS A 112 -14.46 2.35 16.29
C CYS A 112 -14.57 1.91 14.84
N LYS A 113 -13.88 2.63 13.94
CA LYS A 113 -13.77 2.26 12.53
C LYS A 113 -12.36 1.80 12.24
N ILE A 114 -12.21 0.61 11.65
CA ILE A 114 -10.92 0.05 11.22
C ILE A 114 -10.91 0.01 9.70
N ALA A 115 -9.99 0.75 9.09
CA ALA A 115 -9.75 0.67 7.65
C ALA A 115 -8.76 -0.47 7.34
N ILE A 116 -9.17 -1.37 6.45
CA ILE A 116 -8.33 -2.46 5.94
C ILE A 116 -7.76 -2.04 4.59
N LEU A 117 -6.44 -2.03 4.46
CA LEU A 117 -5.70 -1.58 3.28
C LEU A 117 -5.02 -2.78 2.60
N PRO A 118 -5.63 -3.35 1.53
CA PRO A 118 -5.06 -4.50 0.84
C PRO A 118 -3.83 -4.13 0.00
N LEU A 119 -2.68 -4.71 0.33
CA LEU A 119 -1.41 -4.56 -0.38
C LEU A 119 -1.31 -5.59 -1.52
N PHE A 120 -2.19 -5.48 -2.50
CA PHE A 120 -2.25 -6.35 -3.67
C PHE A 120 -2.21 -5.52 -4.95
N LEU A 121 -1.31 -5.89 -5.88
CA LEU A 121 -1.14 -5.18 -7.15
C LEU A 121 -2.19 -5.57 -8.20
N LEU A 122 -2.75 -6.76 -8.10
CA LEU A 122 -3.68 -7.29 -9.11
C LEU A 122 -5.00 -7.73 -8.46
N PRO A 123 -6.14 -7.54 -9.15
CA PRO A 123 -7.46 -7.97 -8.69
C PRO A 123 -7.63 -9.49 -8.88
N GLY A 124 -6.85 -10.28 -8.12
CA GLY A 124 -6.95 -11.74 -8.11
C GLY A 124 -8.08 -12.26 -7.22
N VAL A 125 -8.20 -13.61 -7.11
CA VAL A 125 -9.19 -14.29 -6.25
C VAL A 125 -9.11 -13.79 -4.82
N HIS A 126 -7.91 -13.61 -4.30
CA HIS A 126 -7.73 -13.12 -2.93
C HIS A 126 -8.43 -11.78 -2.69
N VAL A 127 -8.31 -10.83 -3.62
CA VAL A 127 -8.93 -9.51 -3.50
C VAL A 127 -10.44 -9.56 -3.72
N MET A 128 -10.89 -10.39 -4.66
CA MET A 128 -12.29 -10.42 -5.10
C MET A 128 -13.17 -11.33 -4.25
N ASP A 129 -12.62 -12.42 -3.72
CA ASP A 129 -13.38 -13.47 -3.04
C ASP A 129 -12.92 -13.69 -1.60
N ASP A 130 -11.64 -14.00 -1.36
CA ASP A 130 -11.16 -14.46 -0.05
C ASP A 130 -11.19 -13.35 1.00
N ILE A 131 -10.68 -12.16 0.68
CA ILE A 131 -10.69 -11.02 1.61
C ILE A 131 -12.11 -10.60 1.98
N PRO A 132 -13.07 -10.42 1.05
CA PRO A 132 -14.45 -10.12 1.40
C PRO A 132 -15.12 -11.17 2.29
N GLN A 133 -14.84 -12.47 2.10
CA GLN A 133 -15.37 -13.55 2.94
C GLN A 133 -14.79 -13.46 4.37
N GLU A 134 -13.49 -13.32 4.51
CA GLU A 134 -12.82 -13.18 5.80
C GLU A 134 -13.29 -11.92 6.55
N MET A 135 -13.49 -10.82 5.84
CA MET A 135 -14.07 -9.58 6.37
C MET A 135 -15.49 -9.78 6.89
N ALA A 136 -16.32 -10.54 6.17
CA ALA A 136 -17.69 -10.83 6.59
C ALA A 136 -17.70 -11.66 7.88
N LEU A 137 -16.82 -12.66 7.99
CA LEU A 137 -16.66 -13.46 9.22
C LEU A 137 -16.21 -12.59 10.40
N ALA A 138 -15.22 -11.73 10.21
CA ALA A 138 -14.75 -10.82 11.24
C ALA A 138 -15.86 -9.85 11.67
N GLN A 139 -16.58 -9.24 10.72
CA GLN A 139 -17.67 -8.31 11.03
C GLN A 139 -18.81 -8.98 11.81
N GLN A 140 -19.13 -10.24 11.48
CA GLN A 140 -20.12 -11.01 12.22
C GLN A 140 -19.70 -11.25 13.68
N ALA A 141 -18.42 -11.55 13.91
CA ALA A 141 -17.88 -11.77 15.26
C ALA A 141 -17.80 -10.47 16.08
N LEU A 142 -17.45 -9.34 15.44
CA LEU A 142 -17.29 -8.04 16.09
C LEU A 142 -18.60 -7.31 16.37
N GLY A 143 -19.67 -7.64 15.64
CA GLY A 143 -20.99 -6.96 15.72
C GLY A 143 -20.89 -5.47 15.36
N ASP A 144 -21.79 -4.65 15.94
CA ASP A 144 -21.88 -3.22 15.66
C ASP A 144 -20.88 -2.36 16.45
N ALA A 145 -20.07 -2.97 17.31
CA ALA A 145 -19.10 -2.25 18.14
C ALA A 145 -17.90 -1.70 17.33
N ILE A 146 -17.60 -2.35 16.20
CA ILE A 146 -16.52 -1.98 15.28
C ILE A 146 -17.04 -2.05 13.85
N GLU A 147 -16.84 -0.98 13.09
CA GLU A 147 -17.06 -0.94 11.66
C GLU A 147 -15.76 -1.32 10.93
N LEU A 148 -15.79 -2.36 10.12
CA LEU A 148 -14.70 -2.73 9.23
C LEU A 148 -14.91 -2.07 7.87
N ASP A 149 -13.91 -1.29 7.40
CA ASP A 149 -13.95 -0.56 6.15
C ASP A 149 -12.87 -1.09 5.20
N LEU A 150 -13.27 -1.96 4.27
CA LEU A 150 -12.37 -2.50 3.26
C LEU A 150 -12.11 -1.46 2.18
N ARG A 151 -10.87 -1.01 2.09
CA ARG A 151 -10.42 -0.06 1.06
C ARG A 151 -10.09 -0.80 -0.24
N PRO A 152 -10.08 -0.09 -1.40
CA PRO A 152 -9.57 -0.66 -2.63
C PRO A 152 -8.14 -1.17 -2.48
N ALA A 153 -7.76 -2.22 -3.23
CA ALA A 153 -6.40 -2.69 -3.24
C ALA A 153 -5.44 -1.66 -3.84
N ILE A 154 -4.19 -1.60 -3.36
CA ILE A 154 -3.18 -0.63 -3.81
C ILE A 154 -2.99 -0.64 -5.34
N GLY A 155 -3.17 -1.81 -5.97
CA GLY A 155 -3.06 -1.96 -7.43
C GLY A 155 -4.11 -1.22 -8.23
N SER A 156 -5.24 -0.82 -7.61
CA SER A 156 -6.29 -0.02 -8.27
C SER A 156 -6.08 1.49 -8.13
N HIS A 157 -5.06 1.92 -7.37
CA HIS A 157 -4.81 3.34 -7.14
C HIS A 157 -4.23 4.01 -8.39
N SER A 158 -4.82 5.12 -8.84
CA SER A 158 -4.40 5.84 -10.05
C SER A 158 -2.94 6.33 -10.00
N GLY A 159 -2.43 6.62 -8.82
CA GLY A 159 -1.04 7.02 -8.59
C GLY A 159 -0.01 5.91 -8.79
N LEU A 160 -0.42 4.63 -8.92
CA LEU A 160 0.50 3.51 -9.12
C LEU A 160 1.30 3.65 -10.42
N HIS A 161 0.67 4.16 -11.49
CA HIS A 161 1.36 4.43 -12.76
C HIS A 161 2.51 5.43 -12.57
N ARG A 162 2.27 6.50 -11.80
CA ARG A 162 3.30 7.49 -11.48
C ARG A 162 4.44 6.87 -10.70
N LEU A 163 4.14 6.08 -9.66
CA LEU A 163 5.16 5.38 -8.86
C LEU A 163 6.05 4.50 -9.75
N VAL A 164 5.44 3.72 -10.65
CA VAL A 164 6.18 2.85 -11.59
C VAL A 164 7.04 3.70 -12.53
N THR A 165 6.50 4.78 -13.09
CA THR A 165 7.25 5.71 -13.94
C THR A 165 8.45 6.31 -13.22
N GLU A 166 8.30 6.72 -11.96
CA GLU A 166 9.39 7.27 -11.15
C GLU A 166 10.46 6.21 -10.83
N CYS A 167 10.06 4.95 -10.61
CA CYS A 167 11.00 3.85 -10.48
C CYS A 167 11.82 3.63 -11.74
N MET A 168 11.18 3.70 -12.92
CA MET A 168 11.83 3.54 -14.22
C MET A 168 12.76 4.72 -14.55
N ALA A 169 12.36 5.94 -14.22
CA ALA A 169 13.13 7.16 -14.53
C ALA A 169 14.51 7.22 -13.83
N LYS A 170 14.72 6.40 -12.79
CA LYS A 170 16.00 6.31 -12.08
C LYS A 170 17.12 5.67 -12.91
N GLN A 171 16.78 4.97 -14.00
CA GLN A 171 17.72 4.28 -14.87
C GLN A 171 17.47 4.66 -16.34
N PRO A 172 18.41 5.34 -17.00
CA PRO A 172 18.32 5.65 -18.42
C PRO A 172 18.60 4.38 -19.23
N VAL A 173 17.55 3.80 -19.80
CA VAL A 173 17.61 2.62 -20.68
C VAL A 173 16.79 2.87 -21.95
N GLU A 174 17.04 2.04 -23.00
CA GLU A 174 16.37 2.18 -24.30
C GLU A 174 14.97 1.54 -24.31
N ALA A 175 14.78 0.49 -23.49
CA ALA A 175 13.48 -0.18 -23.36
C ALA A 175 13.29 -0.73 -21.94
N TRP A 176 12.02 -0.81 -21.54
CA TRP A 176 11.65 -1.45 -20.27
C TRP A 176 10.78 -2.67 -20.49
N ILE A 177 10.96 -3.67 -19.60
CA ILE A 177 10.12 -4.85 -19.50
C ILE A 177 9.51 -4.86 -18.09
N VAL A 178 8.19 -4.83 -17.99
CA VAL A 178 7.45 -5.06 -16.75
C VAL A 178 7.31 -6.57 -16.58
N LEU A 179 7.95 -7.12 -15.56
CA LEU A 179 7.97 -8.54 -15.27
C LEU A 179 7.04 -8.88 -14.11
N ALA A 180 5.87 -9.46 -14.41
CA ALA A 180 4.91 -9.91 -13.41
C ALA A 180 4.95 -11.43 -13.20
N HIS A 181 4.22 -11.94 -12.20
CA HIS A 181 4.10 -13.38 -12.00
C HIS A 181 3.46 -14.08 -13.19
N GLY A 182 2.44 -13.47 -13.76
CA GLY A 182 1.62 -14.05 -14.82
C GLY A 182 0.47 -14.91 -14.28
N SER A 183 -0.60 -14.96 -15.05
CA SER A 183 -1.81 -15.72 -14.73
C SER A 183 -2.22 -16.60 -15.91
N ARG A 184 -2.70 -17.82 -15.61
CA ARG A 184 -3.31 -18.73 -16.59
C ARG A 184 -4.81 -18.49 -16.75
N ARG A 185 -5.39 -17.59 -15.98
CA ARG A 185 -6.81 -17.25 -16.07
C ARG A 185 -7.06 -16.34 -17.27
N PRO A 186 -8.18 -16.48 -17.97
CA PRO A 186 -8.58 -15.53 -18.99
C PRO A 186 -8.59 -14.10 -18.41
N ASN A 187 -8.00 -13.15 -19.15
CA ASN A 187 -7.86 -11.74 -18.77
C ASN A 187 -7.09 -11.47 -17.47
N GLY A 188 -6.49 -12.48 -16.82
CA GLY A 188 -5.75 -12.32 -15.56
C GLY A 188 -4.47 -11.48 -15.70
N ASN A 189 -3.95 -11.30 -16.91
CA ASN A 189 -2.78 -10.49 -17.21
C ASN A 189 -3.15 -9.08 -17.70
N GLN A 190 -4.42 -8.85 -18.06
CA GLN A 190 -4.88 -7.58 -18.64
C GLN A 190 -4.45 -6.34 -17.84
N PRO A 191 -4.53 -6.30 -16.50
CA PRO A 191 -4.10 -5.11 -15.75
C PRO A 191 -2.61 -4.79 -15.91
N VAL A 192 -1.76 -5.82 -16.11
CA VAL A 192 -0.32 -5.61 -16.36
C VAL A 192 -0.08 -5.16 -17.80
N GLU A 193 -0.84 -5.69 -18.75
CA GLU A 193 -0.79 -5.31 -20.15
C GLU A 193 -1.24 -3.85 -20.35
N ASP A 194 -2.34 -3.45 -19.71
CA ASP A 194 -2.84 -2.07 -19.72
C ASP A 194 -1.82 -1.09 -19.10
N LEU A 195 -1.18 -1.48 -18.00
CA LEU A 195 -0.11 -0.72 -17.36
C LEU A 195 1.08 -0.56 -18.33
N ALA A 196 1.52 -1.64 -18.94
CA ALA A 196 2.66 -1.65 -19.84
C ALA A 196 2.39 -0.82 -21.11
N GLU A 197 1.18 -0.91 -21.68
CA GLU A 197 0.74 -0.09 -22.81
C GLU A 197 0.77 1.40 -22.44
N HIS A 198 0.22 1.75 -21.28
CA HIS A 198 0.22 3.14 -20.79
C HIS A 198 1.65 3.70 -20.62
N LEU A 199 2.58 2.86 -20.17
CA LEU A 199 3.98 3.23 -19.94
C LEU A 199 4.87 3.12 -21.20
N GLY A 200 4.34 2.61 -22.31
CA GLY A 200 5.13 2.34 -23.51
C GLY A 200 6.19 1.27 -23.31
N THR A 201 5.90 0.23 -22.51
CA THR A 201 6.82 -0.85 -22.15
C THR A 201 6.35 -2.21 -22.65
N LEU A 202 7.19 -3.22 -22.55
CA LEU A 202 6.82 -4.61 -22.83
C LEU A 202 6.45 -5.33 -21.54
N THR A 203 5.57 -6.33 -21.67
CA THR A 203 5.28 -7.29 -20.57
C THR A 203 6.09 -8.56 -20.74
N ALA A 204 6.54 -9.12 -19.62
CA ALA A 204 7.00 -10.50 -19.49
C ALA A 204 6.40 -11.14 -18.24
N TYR A 205 6.32 -12.46 -18.23
CA TYR A 205 5.74 -13.18 -17.10
C TYR A 205 6.68 -14.28 -16.62
N TRP A 206 6.67 -14.49 -15.30
CA TRP A 206 7.49 -15.52 -14.66
C TRP A 206 6.94 -16.95 -14.91
N SER A 207 5.62 -17.11 -14.86
CA SER A 207 4.97 -18.43 -14.88
C SER A 207 4.25 -18.79 -16.19
N VAL A 208 4.11 -17.84 -17.11
CA VAL A 208 3.42 -18.00 -18.41
C VAL A 208 4.13 -17.20 -19.51
N PRO A 209 3.90 -17.51 -20.80
CA PRO A 209 4.42 -16.68 -21.88
C PRO A 209 3.77 -15.27 -21.94
N PRO A 210 4.49 -14.29 -22.51
CA PRO A 210 5.88 -14.31 -22.95
C PRO A 210 6.85 -14.28 -21.78
N SER A 211 7.94 -15.09 -21.88
CA SER A 211 9.00 -15.10 -20.86
C SER A 211 9.93 -13.89 -20.98
N LEU A 212 10.70 -13.61 -19.91
CA LEU A 212 11.74 -12.58 -19.94
C LEU A 212 12.76 -12.85 -21.06
N GLU A 213 13.21 -14.10 -21.21
CA GLU A 213 14.16 -14.49 -22.25
C GLU A 213 13.64 -14.19 -23.66
N SER A 214 12.36 -14.52 -23.94
CA SER A 214 11.78 -14.25 -25.28
C SER A 214 11.72 -12.76 -25.58
N ARG A 215 11.44 -11.91 -24.58
CA ARG A 215 11.44 -10.45 -24.75
C ARG A 215 12.84 -9.88 -24.95
N LEU A 216 13.84 -10.41 -24.24
CA LEU A 216 15.23 -10.01 -24.45
C LEU A 216 15.71 -10.37 -25.85
N GLN A 217 15.35 -11.56 -26.35
CA GLN A 217 15.65 -11.97 -27.71
C GLN A 217 15.01 -11.05 -28.76
N GLU A 218 13.74 -10.69 -28.59
CA GLU A 218 13.01 -9.74 -29.44
C GLU A 218 13.70 -8.37 -29.49
N LEU A 219 14.01 -7.80 -28.32
CA LEU A 219 14.66 -6.49 -28.23
C LEU A 219 16.08 -6.50 -28.82
N SER A 220 16.83 -7.59 -28.59
CA SER A 220 18.16 -7.77 -29.16
C SER A 220 18.14 -7.79 -30.70
N GLN A 221 17.12 -8.45 -31.29
CA GLN A 221 16.95 -8.47 -32.76
C GLN A 221 16.62 -7.10 -33.33
N LEU A 222 15.99 -6.21 -32.52
CA LEU A 222 15.72 -4.80 -32.88
C LEU A 222 16.94 -3.88 -32.67
N GLY A 223 18.07 -4.41 -32.19
CA GLY A 223 19.28 -3.65 -31.92
C GLY A 223 19.28 -2.86 -30.63
N ILE A 224 18.31 -3.11 -29.73
CA ILE A 224 18.20 -2.49 -28.42
C ILE A 224 19.16 -3.19 -27.47
N CYS A 225 20.05 -2.42 -26.81
CA CYS A 225 21.14 -2.97 -26.01
C CYS A 225 21.03 -2.66 -24.51
N GLN A 226 20.31 -1.62 -24.12
CA GLN A 226 20.14 -1.22 -22.72
C GLN A 226 18.68 -1.44 -22.30
N ILE A 227 18.45 -2.45 -21.45
CA ILE A 227 17.11 -2.91 -21.11
C ILE A 227 16.92 -2.85 -19.59
N GLY A 228 15.89 -2.14 -19.17
CA GLY A 228 15.40 -2.15 -17.79
C GLY A 228 14.40 -3.29 -17.57
N ILE A 229 14.50 -3.95 -16.45
CA ILE A 229 13.56 -4.98 -16.00
C ILE A 229 12.95 -4.49 -14.70
N LEU A 230 11.64 -4.25 -14.68
CA LEU A 230 10.88 -3.85 -13.50
C LEU A 230 10.11 -5.06 -12.96
N PRO A 231 10.54 -5.65 -11.83
CA PRO A 231 9.75 -6.67 -11.16
C PRO A 231 8.46 -6.04 -10.61
N TYR A 232 7.31 -6.43 -11.16
CA TYR A 232 6.02 -5.94 -10.71
C TYR A 232 5.55 -6.73 -9.49
N PHE A 233 6.28 -6.53 -8.40
CA PHE A 233 6.08 -7.11 -7.07
C PHE A 233 6.24 -6.02 -6.02
N LEU A 234 5.46 -6.08 -4.94
CA LEU A 234 5.58 -5.10 -3.85
C LEU A 234 6.85 -5.32 -3.06
N PHE A 235 7.11 -6.55 -2.62
CA PHE A 235 8.17 -6.86 -1.66
C PHE A 235 9.20 -7.82 -2.24
N ALA A 236 10.45 -7.69 -1.73
CA ALA A 236 11.48 -8.68 -1.99
C ALA A 236 11.15 -10.01 -1.32
N GLY A 237 11.47 -11.13 -1.98
CA GLY A 237 11.21 -12.48 -1.49
C GLY A 237 11.73 -13.53 -2.49
N GLY A 238 11.42 -14.79 -2.29
CA GLY A 238 11.96 -15.89 -3.08
C GLY A 238 11.76 -15.75 -4.59
N ILE A 239 10.63 -15.19 -5.04
CA ILE A 239 10.38 -14.98 -6.48
C ILE A 239 11.31 -13.88 -7.03
N THR A 240 11.46 -12.77 -6.32
CA THR A 240 12.32 -11.68 -6.78
C THR A 240 13.80 -12.07 -6.75
N ASP A 241 14.21 -12.94 -5.84
CA ASP A 241 15.56 -13.53 -5.84
C ASP A 241 15.78 -14.44 -7.05
N ALA A 242 14.80 -15.29 -7.35
CA ALA A 242 14.87 -16.15 -8.54
C ALA A 242 14.91 -15.32 -9.84
N ILE A 243 14.17 -14.19 -9.88
CA ILE A 243 14.24 -13.22 -10.99
C ILE A 243 15.65 -12.62 -11.08
N ALA A 244 16.24 -12.20 -9.97
CA ALA A 244 17.59 -11.62 -9.98
C ALA A 244 18.62 -12.63 -10.50
N GLN A 245 18.54 -13.88 -10.06
CA GLN A 245 19.41 -14.95 -10.54
C GLN A 245 19.20 -15.25 -12.04
N ALA A 246 17.93 -15.25 -12.50
CA ALA A 246 17.61 -15.43 -13.92
C ALA A 246 18.18 -14.28 -14.77
N VAL A 247 18.07 -13.02 -14.32
CA VAL A 247 18.62 -11.86 -15.01
C VAL A 247 20.14 -11.97 -15.11
N GLU A 248 20.83 -12.40 -14.05
CA GLU A 248 22.27 -12.65 -14.08
C GLU A 248 22.64 -13.73 -15.11
N THR A 249 21.91 -14.84 -15.14
CA THR A 249 22.11 -15.91 -16.13
C THR A 249 21.87 -15.41 -17.55
N LEU A 250 20.79 -14.66 -17.78
CA LEU A 250 20.46 -14.10 -19.10
C LEU A 250 21.50 -13.04 -19.53
N SER A 251 22.10 -12.28 -18.62
CA SER A 251 23.17 -11.35 -18.96
C SER A 251 24.42 -12.05 -19.50
N GLN A 252 24.68 -13.28 -19.05
CA GLN A 252 25.77 -14.12 -19.59
C GLN A 252 25.40 -14.71 -20.96
N GLN A 253 24.14 -15.05 -21.19
CA GLN A 253 23.67 -15.58 -22.48
C GLN A 253 23.57 -14.51 -23.56
N PHE A 254 23.28 -13.25 -23.17
CA PHE A 254 23.17 -12.09 -24.05
C PHE A 254 24.27 -11.05 -23.73
N PRO A 255 25.54 -11.32 -24.00
CA PRO A 255 26.64 -10.45 -23.56
C PRO A 255 26.65 -9.06 -24.22
N THR A 256 25.88 -8.85 -25.26
CA THR A 256 25.69 -7.56 -25.92
C THR A 256 24.62 -6.68 -25.25
N LEU A 257 23.80 -7.28 -24.37
CA LEU A 257 22.75 -6.57 -23.64
C LEU A 257 23.25 -6.10 -22.29
N LYS A 258 22.92 -4.88 -21.93
CA LYS A 258 23.08 -4.35 -20.55
C LYS A 258 21.72 -4.41 -19.87
N LEU A 259 21.58 -5.34 -18.93
CA LEU A 259 20.35 -5.55 -18.18
C LEU A 259 20.39 -4.79 -16.86
N HIS A 260 19.36 -4.00 -16.57
CA HIS A 260 19.18 -3.26 -15.33
C HIS A 260 17.92 -3.76 -14.61
N LEU A 261 18.13 -4.45 -13.49
CA LEU A 261 17.03 -4.92 -12.66
C LEU A 261 16.66 -3.84 -11.63
N ALA A 262 15.43 -3.34 -11.71
CA ALA A 262 14.91 -2.42 -10.70
C ALA A 262 14.56 -3.16 -9.39
N PRO A 263 14.57 -2.48 -8.24
CA PRO A 263 14.08 -3.07 -7.00
C PRO A 263 12.55 -3.23 -7.02
N PRO A 264 11.98 -4.08 -6.14
CA PRO A 264 10.54 -4.16 -5.90
C PRO A 264 9.94 -2.82 -5.47
N LEU A 265 8.63 -2.61 -5.74
CA LEU A 265 7.96 -1.32 -5.61
C LEU A 265 7.95 -0.73 -4.20
N ALA A 266 7.93 -1.58 -3.15
CA ALA A 266 7.96 -1.12 -1.75
C ALA A 266 9.30 -0.51 -1.32
N ALA A 267 10.34 -0.59 -2.14
CA ALA A 267 11.58 0.15 -1.92
C ALA A 267 11.39 1.68 -2.14
N SER A 268 10.30 2.09 -2.81
CA SER A 268 9.98 3.49 -3.03
C SER A 268 9.23 4.10 -1.84
N SER A 269 9.57 5.34 -1.47
CA SER A 269 8.88 6.11 -0.44
C SER A 269 7.48 6.53 -0.89
N GLU A 270 7.26 6.68 -2.19
CA GLU A 270 6.00 7.08 -2.82
C GLU A 270 4.88 6.05 -2.56
N LEU A 271 5.22 4.77 -2.33
CA LEU A 271 4.22 3.77 -1.95
C LEU A 271 3.49 4.13 -0.65
N THR A 272 4.20 4.73 0.31
CA THR A 272 3.57 5.20 1.55
C THR A 272 2.57 6.31 1.28
N ASP A 273 2.86 7.22 0.33
CA ASP A 273 1.96 8.31 -0.02
C ASP A 273 0.68 7.77 -0.69
N LEU A 274 0.81 6.78 -1.58
CA LEU A 274 -0.37 6.11 -2.16
C LEU A 274 -1.24 5.42 -1.10
N LEU A 275 -0.64 4.85 -0.06
CA LEU A 275 -1.40 4.26 1.05
C LEU A 275 -2.12 5.31 1.88
N VAL A 276 -1.51 6.48 2.09
CA VAL A 276 -2.15 7.60 2.78
C VAL A 276 -3.34 8.10 1.97
N ASP A 277 -3.19 8.26 0.66
CA ASP A 277 -4.29 8.66 -0.23
C ASP A 277 -5.44 7.64 -0.16
N LEU A 278 -5.16 6.33 -0.30
CA LEU A 278 -6.18 5.27 -0.17
C LEU A 278 -6.88 5.25 1.19
N ALA A 279 -6.16 5.56 2.25
CA ALA A 279 -6.72 5.60 3.59
C ALA A 279 -7.68 6.79 3.79
N GLN A 280 -7.48 7.89 3.04
CA GLN A 280 -8.29 9.10 3.11
C GLN A 280 -9.46 9.10 2.13
N ASP A 281 -9.35 8.42 0.99
CA ASP A 281 -10.44 8.29 0.03
C ASP A 281 -11.66 7.69 0.71
N GLU A 282 -12.71 8.49 0.92
CA GLU A 282 -14.01 7.95 1.31
C GLU A 282 -14.49 7.04 0.17
N ALA A 283 -14.82 5.80 0.50
CA ALA A 283 -15.33 4.85 -0.48
C ALA A 283 -16.52 5.50 -1.25
N GLU A 284 -16.27 5.98 -2.48
CA GLU A 284 -17.30 6.49 -3.40
C GLU A 284 -18.35 5.41 -3.78
N GLY A 285 -18.28 4.24 -3.14
CA GLY A 285 -19.05 3.02 -3.42
C GLY A 285 -20.50 2.98 -2.91
N LYS A 286 -21.07 4.03 -2.31
CA LYS A 286 -22.48 4.01 -1.85
C LYS A 286 -23.45 4.97 -2.56
N LYS A 287 -23.07 5.59 -3.68
CA LYS A 287 -24.02 6.42 -4.48
C LYS A 287 -24.31 5.80 -5.84
N GLY A 288 -24.98 4.66 -5.87
CA GLY A 288 -25.35 4.12 -7.18
C GLY A 288 -26.17 2.86 -7.16
N LYS A 289 -27.22 2.81 -6.31
CA LYS A 289 -28.42 1.95 -6.55
C LYS A 289 -29.55 2.45 -5.64
N ARG A 290 -30.34 3.35 -6.14
CA ARG A 290 -31.75 3.52 -5.82
C ARG A 290 -32.54 3.36 -7.11
#